data_8ac4825df9c6122a81a44356fc61f213
#
_entry.id   8ac4825df9c6122a81a44356fc61f213
#
_cell.length_a   1.000
_cell.length_b   1.000
_cell.length_c   1.000
_cell.angle_alpha   90.00
_cell.angle_beta   90.00
_cell.angle_gamma   90.00
#
_symmetry.space_group_name_H-M   'P 1'
#
loop_
_entity.id
_entity.type
_entity.pdbx_description
1 polymer ?
#
loop_
_entity_poly.entity_id
_entity_poly.type
_entity_poly.pdbx_seq_one_letter_code
_entity_poly.pdbx_strand_id
1 'polypeptide(L)'
;MYKNIIKLISGDITKIPEVEAIVNAANTSLEMGGGVCGAIFKAAGGNLTQECKEIGGCNTGEAVITKGYNLPNKYIIHTVGPRSSTGENGEAKRLASAYYESLKLANEKGIRRIAFPSISTGIYRFPVDEGAKIALTTAIKFLDKNPNSFDLILWVLDEKTYIVYKEKYKKLLEI
;
A
#
# COMPACT_ATOMS: atom_id res chain seq x y z
N MET A 1 -6.54 -19.03 -6.84
CA MET A 1 -7.10 -18.33 -8.00
C MET A 1 -6.26 -17.12 -8.43
N TYR A 2 -5.81 -16.26 -7.52
CA TYR A 2 -5.13 -15.00 -7.88
C TYR A 2 -3.60 -15.04 -7.79
N LYS A 3 -2.99 -16.21 -7.80
CA LYS A 3 -1.52 -16.36 -7.73
C LYS A 3 -0.76 -15.61 -8.82
N ASN A 4 -1.37 -15.47 -9.99
CA ASN A 4 -0.73 -14.77 -11.10
C ASN A 4 -0.85 -13.25 -11.01
N ILE A 5 -1.73 -12.75 -10.13
CA ILE A 5 -1.99 -11.33 -9.97
C ILE A 5 -1.36 -10.80 -8.68
N ILE A 6 -1.53 -11.50 -7.57
CA ILE A 6 -0.99 -11.09 -6.26
C ILE A 6 0.38 -11.72 -6.08
N LYS A 7 1.41 -10.88 -5.93
CA LYS A 7 2.81 -11.29 -5.81
C LYS A 7 3.47 -10.62 -4.61
N LEU A 8 4.49 -11.27 -4.08
CA LEU A 8 5.30 -10.76 -2.97
C LEU A 8 6.77 -10.74 -3.38
N ILE A 9 7.47 -9.66 -3.05
CA ILE A 9 8.94 -9.60 -3.17
C ILE A 9 9.55 -8.92 -1.94
N SER A 10 10.81 -9.22 -1.69
CA SER A 10 11.64 -8.46 -0.77
C SER A 10 12.40 -7.43 -1.60
N GLY A 11 12.35 -6.16 -1.22
CA GLY A 11 13.02 -5.12 -2.00
C GLY A 11 12.70 -3.70 -1.53
N ASP A 12 12.98 -2.76 -2.41
CA ASP A 12 12.80 -1.32 -2.20
C ASP A 12 11.68 -0.79 -3.11
N ILE A 13 10.59 -0.32 -2.52
CA ILE A 13 9.42 0.14 -3.27
C ILE A 13 9.72 1.37 -4.16
N THR A 14 10.79 2.10 -3.88
CA THR A 14 11.20 3.25 -4.72
C THR A 14 11.92 2.82 -6.00
N LYS A 15 12.14 1.53 -6.19
CA LYS A 15 12.89 0.97 -7.33
C LYS A 15 12.12 -0.13 -8.06
N ILE A 16 10.82 0.09 -8.27
CA ILE A 16 9.92 -0.88 -8.91
C ILE A 16 9.33 -0.26 -10.19
N PRO A 17 10.09 -0.23 -11.29
CA PRO A 17 9.59 0.38 -12.54
C PRO A 17 8.48 -0.40 -13.21
N GLU A 18 8.24 -1.64 -12.81
CA GLU A 18 7.25 -2.53 -13.41
C GLU A 18 5.80 -2.14 -13.12
N VAL A 19 5.56 -1.21 -12.18
CA VAL A 19 4.21 -0.80 -11.80
C VAL A 19 3.98 0.68 -12.13
N GLU A 20 2.73 1.02 -12.46
CA GLU A 20 2.33 2.40 -12.76
C GLU A 20 2.21 3.25 -11.51
N ALA A 21 1.85 2.63 -10.39
CA ALA A 21 1.68 3.32 -9.12
C ALA A 21 2.32 2.54 -7.98
N ILE A 22 2.96 3.27 -7.07
CA ILE A 22 3.34 2.74 -5.76
C ILE A 22 2.46 3.36 -4.70
N VAL A 23 2.25 2.64 -3.62
CA VAL A 23 1.46 3.12 -2.47
C VAL A 23 2.41 3.60 -1.39
N ASN A 24 2.13 4.78 -0.84
CA ASN A 24 2.83 5.36 0.29
C ASN A 24 1.99 5.14 1.55
N ALA A 25 2.61 4.59 2.59
CA ALA A 25 2.04 4.55 3.93
C ALA A 25 2.20 5.94 4.56
N ALA A 26 1.22 6.79 4.32
CA ALA A 26 1.27 8.21 4.63
C ALA A 26 0.82 8.51 6.07
N ASN A 27 1.08 9.73 6.52
CA ASN A 27 0.47 10.32 7.69
C ASN A 27 -0.71 11.21 7.28
N THR A 28 -1.53 11.62 8.23
CA THR A 28 -2.75 12.40 7.96
C THR A 28 -2.48 13.78 7.38
N SER A 29 -1.31 14.37 7.63
CA SER A 29 -0.92 15.68 7.08
C SER A 29 -0.29 15.58 5.69
N LEU A 30 -0.03 14.36 5.17
CA LEU A 30 0.68 14.12 3.91
C LEU A 30 2.06 14.76 3.86
N GLU A 31 2.72 14.80 5.01
CA GLU A 31 4.07 15.33 5.12
C GLU A 31 5.10 14.20 5.05
N MET A 32 6.34 14.58 4.73
CA MET A 32 7.45 13.64 4.77
C MET A 32 7.61 13.07 6.17
N GLY A 33 7.60 11.76 6.29
CA GLY A 33 7.79 11.06 7.56
C GLY A 33 9.02 10.18 7.53
N GLY A 34 9.08 9.21 8.45
CA GLY A 34 10.14 8.22 8.50
C GLY A 34 9.83 6.99 7.64
N GLY A 35 10.73 6.01 7.68
CA GLY A 35 10.55 4.72 7.01
C GLY A 35 10.27 4.83 5.52
N VAL A 36 9.30 4.07 5.03
CA VAL A 36 8.91 4.04 3.62
C VAL A 36 8.47 5.42 3.13
N CYS A 37 7.69 6.14 3.94
CA CYS A 37 7.22 7.49 3.58
C CYS A 37 8.40 8.44 3.33
N GLY A 38 9.40 8.45 4.19
CA GLY A 38 10.60 9.25 4.00
C GLY A 38 11.37 8.88 2.75
N ALA A 39 11.52 7.59 2.49
CA ALA A 39 12.21 7.10 1.30
C ALA A 39 11.49 7.51 0.01
N ILE A 40 10.17 7.44 -0.01
CA ILE A 40 9.35 7.84 -1.17
C ILE A 40 9.48 9.34 -1.44
N PHE A 41 9.34 10.18 -0.41
CA PHE A 41 9.48 11.64 -0.56
C PHE A 41 10.88 12.03 -1.04
N LYS A 42 11.91 11.39 -0.51
CA LYS A 42 13.29 11.64 -0.92
C LYS A 42 13.51 11.27 -2.38
N ALA A 43 13.01 10.11 -2.81
CA ALA A 43 13.16 9.64 -4.19
C ALA A 43 12.34 10.47 -5.18
N ALA A 44 11.14 10.89 -4.81
CA ALA A 44 10.25 11.68 -5.68
C ALA A 44 10.72 13.13 -5.85
N GLY A 45 11.30 13.71 -4.80
CA GLY A 45 11.78 15.09 -4.83
C GLY A 45 10.76 16.11 -4.32
N GLY A 46 11.17 17.38 -4.27
CA GLY A 46 10.42 18.46 -3.62
C GLY A 46 9.06 18.79 -4.22
N ASN A 47 8.86 18.48 -5.50
CA ASN A 47 7.54 18.72 -6.14
C ASN A 47 6.43 17.88 -5.52
N LEU A 48 6.76 16.70 -4.99
CA LEU A 48 5.78 15.88 -4.27
C LEU A 48 5.29 16.60 -3.02
N THR A 49 6.19 17.20 -2.26
CA THR A 49 5.85 17.97 -1.05
C THR A 49 4.84 19.07 -1.39
N GLN A 50 5.05 19.76 -2.51
CA GLN A 50 4.17 20.84 -2.93
C GLN A 50 2.78 20.32 -3.30
N GLU A 51 2.69 19.24 -4.07
CA GLU A 51 1.39 18.66 -4.44
C GLU A 51 0.64 18.16 -3.21
N CYS A 52 1.32 17.53 -2.26
CA CYS A 52 0.72 17.09 -1.01
C CYS A 52 0.16 18.24 -0.17
N LYS A 53 0.86 19.39 -0.14
CA LYS A 53 0.36 20.60 0.53
C LYS A 53 -0.92 21.11 -0.13
N GLU A 54 -1.01 21.06 -1.43
CA GLU A 54 -2.21 21.49 -2.17
C GLU A 54 -3.40 20.59 -1.87
N ILE A 55 -3.18 19.29 -1.71
CA ILE A 55 -4.24 18.36 -1.31
C ILE A 55 -4.70 18.62 0.13
N GLY A 56 -3.76 18.93 1.03
CA GLY A 56 -4.04 19.40 2.39
C GLY A 56 -4.16 18.32 3.46
N GLY A 57 -4.27 17.07 3.11
CA GLY A 57 -4.34 15.98 4.08
C GLY A 57 -5.13 14.77 3.59
N CYS A 58 -5.12 13.71 4.40
CA CYS A 58 -5.82 12.46 4.10
C CYS A 58 -6.23 11.82 5.41
N ASN A 59 -7.48 11.42 5.55
CA ASN A 59 -7.97 10.78 6.78
C ASN A 59 -7.54 9.31 6.84
N THR A 60 -7.43 8.78 8.07
CA THR A 60 -7.14 7.37 8.28
C THR A 60 -8.16 6.49 7.57
N GLY A 61 -7.69 5.52 6.78
CA GLY A 61 -8.52 4.62 6.00
C GLY A 61 -8.89 5.12 4.61
N GLU A 62 -8.50 6.35 4.27
CA GLU A 62 -8.74 6.95 2.95
C GLU A 62 -7.46 6.94 2.12
N ALA A 63 -7.59 7.32 0.84
CA ALA A 63 -6.46 7.39 -0.08
C ALA A 63 -6.60 8.59 -1.03
N VAL A 64 -5.45 9.19 -1.37
CA VAL A 64 -5.35 10.24 -2.38
C VAL A 64 -4.23 9.90 -3.36
N ILE A 65 -4.23 10.52 -4.53
CA ILE A 65 -3.25 10.23 -5.58
C ILE A 65 -2.48 11.49 -5.97
N THR A 66 -1.18 11.33 -6.19
CA THR A 66 -0.29 12.36 -6.74
C THR A 66 0.48 11.79 -7.91
N LYS A 67 1.24 12.67 -8.59
CA LYS A 67 2.24 12.24 -9.56
C LYS A 67 3.44 11.62 -8.85
N GLY A 68 4.21 10.81 -9.58
CA GLY A 68 5.42 10.16 -9.05
C GLY A 68 6.70 11.01 -9.14
N TYR A 69 6.68 12.07 -9.92
CA TYR A 69 7.82 12.97 -10.15
C TYR A 69 9.10 12.23 -10.53
N ASN A 70 10.14 12.26 -9.70
CA ASN A 70 11.42 11.62 -10.01
C ASN A 70 11.43 10.10 -9.83
N LEU A 71 10.36 9.51 -9.31
CA LEU A 71 10.21 8.07 -9.24
C LEU A 71 9.97 7.47 -10.63
N PRO A 72 10.31 6.18 -10.84
CA PRO A 72 10.03 5.53 -12.12
C PRO A 72 8.53 5.29 -12.36
N ASN A 73 7.70 5.54 -11.37
CA ASN A 73 6.26 5.29 -11.41
C ASN A 73 5.51 6.58 -11.75
N LYS A 74 4.45 6.44 -12.52
CA LYS A 74 3.64 7.58 -12.95
C LYS A 74 2.89 8.23 -11.79
N TYR A 75 2.45 7.42 -10.83
CA TYR A 75 1.61 7.86 -9.71
C TYR A 75 2.11 7.34 -8.38
N ILE A 76 1.78 8.09 -7.31
CA ILE A 76 1.86 7.63 -5.93
C ILE A 76 0.46 7.70 -5.35
N ILE A 77 -0.01 6.60 -4.76
CA ILE A 77 -1.24 6.59 -3.99
C ILE A 77 -0.84 6.67 -2.51
N HIS A 78 -1.32 7.72 -1.84
CA HIS A 78 -1.05 7.94 -0.42
C HIS A 78 -2.25 7.46 0.37
N THR A 79 -2.05 6.51 1.28
CA THR A 79 -3.10 6.03 2.16
C THR A 79 -2.61 6.03 3.59
N VAL A 80 -3.52 6.30 4.52
CA VAL A 80 -3.19 6.44 5.94
C VAL A 80 -3.73 5.24 6.70
N GLY A 81 -2.83 4.40 7.18
CA GLY A 81 -3.20 3.28 8.04
C GLY A 81 -3.40 3.71 9.49
N PRO A 82 -4.06 2.88 10.29
CA PRO A 82 -4.28 3.19 11.71
C PRO A 82 -2.99 3.11 12.52
N ARG A 83 -2.94 3.89 13.58
CA ARG A 83 -1.90 3.81 14.60
C ARG A 83 -2.43 2.97 15.74
N SER A 84 -1.92 1.77 15.92
CA SER A 84 -2.26 0.99 17.10
C SER A 84 -1.47 -0.31 17.15
N SER A 85 -1.26 -0.76 18.36
CA SER A 85 -0.55 -1.99 18.65
C SER A 85 -1.47 -3.18 18.95
N THR A 86 -2.78 -2.98 19.09
CA THR A 86 -3.69 -4.03 19.58
C THR A 86 -4.70 -4.52 18.56
N GLY A 87 -4.99 -3.73 17.53
CA GLY A 87 -6.05 -4.06 16.57
C GLY A 87 -7.46 -3.90 17.11
N GLU A 88 -7.61 -3.39 18.34
CA GLU A 88 -8.88 -3.07 18.97
C GLU A 88 -9.37 -1.71 18.45
N ASN A 89 -10.48 -1.20 18.89
CA ASN A 89 -10.98 0.14 18.52
C ASN A 89 -11.15 0.38 16.99
N GLY A 90 -11.35 -0.67 16.22
CA GLY A 90 -11.62 -0.54 14.77
C GLY A 90 -10.39 -0.37 13.88
N GLU A 91 -9.17 -0.55 14.40
CA GLU A 91 -7.95 -0.41 13.59
C GLU A 91 -7.90 -1.43 12.44
N ALA A 92 -8.32 -2.67 12.68
CA ALA A 92 -8.36 -3.70 11.63
C ALA A 92 -9.25 -3.27 10.47
N LYS A 93 -10.39 -2.68 10.78
CA LYS A 93 -11.34 -2.18 9.77
C LYS A 93 -10.76 -1.00 8.99
N ARG A 94 -10.06 -0.08 9.68
CA ARG A 94 -9.42 1.06 9.03
C ARG A 94 -8.23 0.62 8.18
N LEU A 95 -7.48 -0.39 8.60
CA LEU A 95 -6.40 -0.95 7.78
C LEU A 95 -6.95 -1.59 6.51
N ALA A 96 -8.00 -2.38 6.62
CA ALA A 96 -8.67 -2.96 5.45
C ALA A 96 -9.17 -1.85 4.51
N SER A 97 -9.73 -0.77 5.05
CA SER A 97 -10.17 0.38 4.27
C SER A 97 -9.03 1.06 3.53
N ALA A 98 -7.86 1.22 4.18
CA ALA A 98 -6.69 1.81 3.52
C ALA A 98 -6.27 1.01 2.29
N TYR A 99 -6.21 -0.30 2.37
CA TYR A 99 -5.92 -1.17 1.22
C TYR A 99 -7.03 -1.10 0.17
N TYR A 100 -8.28 -1.21 0.59
CA TYR A 100 -9.43 -1.17 -0.32
C TYR A 100 -9.51 0.14 -1.09
N GLU A 101 -9.42 1.28 -0.39
CA GLU A 101 -9.52 2.60 -1.03
C GLU A 101 -8.35 2.87 -1.98
N SER A 102 -7.17 2.34 -1.67
CA SER A 102 -6.02 2.40 -2.59
C SER A 102 -6.29 1.64 -3.88
N LEU A 103 -6.82 0.43 -3.78
CA LEU A 103 -7.17 -0.38 -4.95
C LEU A 103 -8.31 0.25 -5.76
N LYS A 104 -9.31 0.77 -5.07
CA LYS A 104 -10.45 1.45 -5.70
C LYS A 104 -9.98 2.67 -6.49
N LEU A 105 -9.15 3.52 -5.88
CA LEU A 105 -8.61 4.71 -6.53
C LEU A 105 -7.76 4.35 -7.75
N ALA A 106 -6.90 3.35 -7.63
CA ALA A 106 -6.09 2.86 -8.74
C ALA A 106 -6.96 2.36 -9.89
N ASN A 107 -7.98 1.56 -9.58
CA ASN A 107 -8.90 1.03 -10.58
C ASN A 107 -9.65 2.15 -11.32
N GLU A 108 -10.13 3.16 -10.59
CA GLU A 108 -10.80 4.33 -11.17
C GLU A 108 -9.89 5.13 -12.11
N LYS A 109 -8.58 5.12 -11.85
CA LYS A 109 -7.57 5.79 -12.69
C LYS A 109 -7.07 4.94 -13.85
N GLY A 110 -7.56 3.72 -13.99
CA GLY A 110 -7.11 2.81 -15.04
C GLY A 110 -5.74 2.20 -14.77
N ILE A 111 -5.24 2.26 -13.55
CA ILE A 111 -3.98 1.64 -13.14
C ILE A 111 -4.19 0.13 -13.03
N ARG A 112 -3.36 -0.65 -13.72
CA ARG A 112 -3.48 -2.09 -13.73
C ARG A 112 -2.36 -2.81 -12.98
N ARG A 113 -1.29 -2.09 -12.63
CA ARG A 113 -0.12 -2.65 -11.93
C ARG A 113 0.23 -1.71 -10.78
N ILE A 114 0.15 -2.23 -9.55
CA ILE A 114 0.31 -1.44 -8.33
C ILE A 114 1.22 -2.16 -7.35
N ALA A 115 2.04 -1.42 -6.60
CA ALA A 115 2.87 -1.98 -5.54
C ALA A 115 2.53 -1.36 -4.18
N PHE A 116 2.46 -2.20 -3.17
CA PHE A 116 2.15 -1.83 -1.79
C PHE A 116 3.32 -2.08 -0.86
N PRO A 117 3.50 -1.24 0.16
CA PRO A 117 4.27 -1.61 1.35
C PRO A 117 3.36 -2.35 2.33
N SER A 118 3.92 -2.82 3.44
CA SER A 118 3.09 -3.29 4.55
C SER A 118 2.62 -2.07 5.36
N ILE A 119 1.34 -1.74 5.23
CA ILE A 119 0.77 -0.54 5.87
C ILE A 119 0.60 -0.77 7.38
N SER A 120 0.95 0.24 8.19
CA SER A 120 0.80 0.29 9.65
C SER A 120 1.66 -0.68 10.47
N THR A 121 2.40 -1.59 9.86
CA THR A 121 3.15 -2.62 10.59
C THR A 121 4.56 -2.18 11.01
N GLY A 122 5.01 -0.99 10.59
CA GLY A 122 6.26 -0.40 11.03
C GLY A 122 6.08 0.48 12.26
N ILE A 123 6.27 1.78 12.09
CA ILE A 123 6.20 2.78 13.18
C ILE A 123 4.85 2.77 13.90
N TYR A 124 3.74 2.50 13.17
CA TYR A 124 2.40 2.47 13.76
C TYR A 124 2.09 1.18 14.52
N ARG A 125 2.99 0.20 14.48
CA ARG A 125 3.00 -1.01 15.32
C ARG A 125 1.77 -1.93 15.20
N PHE A 126 1.06 -1.90 14.10
CA PHE A 126 0.02 -2.90 13.86
C PHE A 126 0.67 -4.29 13.76
N PRO A 127 0.11 -5.34 14.38
CA PRO A 127 0.72 -6.68 14.33
C PRO A 127 0.90 -7.17 12.89
N VAL A 128 2.12 -7.56 12.53
CA VAL A 128 2.48 -7.92 11.15
C VAL A 128 1.66 -9.10 10.64
N ASP A 129 1.46 -10.10 11.46
CA ASP A 129 0.71 -11.30 11.09
C ASP A 129 -0.74 -10.97 10.71
N GLU A 130 -1.43 -10.21 11.55
CA GLU A 130 -2.79 -9.75 11.30
C GLU A 130 -2.83 -8.76 10.13
N GLY A 131 -1.85 -7.88 10.04
CA GLY A 131 -1.72 -6.92 8.93
C GLY A 131 -1.58 -7.61 7.59
N ALA A 132 -0.76 -8.64 7.51
CA ALA A 132 -0.59 -9.44 6.29
C ALA A 132 -1.90 -10.12 5.87
N LYS A 133 -2.61 -10.70 6.82
CA LYS A 133 -3.92 -11.32 6.57
C LYS A 133 -4.91 -10.31 6.02
N ILE A 134 -5.00 -9.14 6.64
CA ILE A 134 -5.90 -8.07 6.20
C ILE A 134 -5.56 -7.60 4.79
N ALA A 135 -4.27 -7.36 4.52
CA ALA A 135 -3.79 -6.90 3.22
C ALA A 135 -4.18 -7.86 2.10
N LEU A 136 -3.83 -9.13 2.25
CA LEU A 136 -4.07 -10.15 1.22
C LEU A 136 -5.57 -10.45 1.06
N THR A 137 -6.30 -10.55 2.17
CA THR A 137 -7.75 -10.79 2.14
C THR A 137 -8.48 -9.65 1.45
N THR A 138 -8.09 -8.41 1.72
CA THR A 138 -8.71 -7.23 1.08
C THR A 138 -8.50 -7.24 -0.43
N ALA A 139 -7.27 -7.57 -0.89
CA ALA A 139 -6.98 -7.67 -2.32
C ALA A 139 -7.80 -8.76 -2.98
N ILE A 140 -7.92 -9.94 -2.35
CA ILE A 140 -8.73 -11.04 -2.88
C ILE A 140 -10.20 -10.62 -3.01
N LYS A 141 -10.76 -10.00 -1.97
CA LYS A 141 -12.14 -9.52 -1.99
C LYS A 141 -12.37 -8.45 -3.05
N PHE A 142 -11.39 -7.55 -3.24
CA PHE A 142 -11.47 -6.53 -4.28
C PHE A 142 -11.53 -7.17 -5.66
N LEU A 143 -10.66 -8.14 -5.94
CA LEU A 143 -10.62 -8.84 -7.21
C LEU A 143 -11.88 -9.66 -7.48
N ASP A 144 -12.49 -10.24 -6.43
CA ASP A 144 -13.77 -10.96 -6.56
C ASP A 144 -14.89 -10.04 -7.02
N LYS A 145 -14.93 -8.81 -6.51
CA LYS A 145 -15.95 -7.82 -6.87
C LYS A 145 -15.62 -7.07 -8.17
N ASN A 146 -14.36 -7.01 -8.54
CA ASN A 146 -13.88 -6.27 -9.70
C ASN A 146 -12.98 -7.17 -10.56
N PRO A 147 -13.55 -8.20 -11.22
CA PRO A 147 -12.75 -9.11 -12.03
C PRO A 147 -12.04 -8.38 -13.16
N ASN A 148 -10.84 -8.81 -13.47
CA ASN A 148 -9.98 -8.23 -14.52
C ASN A 148 -9.57 -6.77 -14.29
N SER A 149 -9.61 -6.28 -13.04
CA SER A 149 -9.22 -4.91 -12.72
C SER A 149 -7.71 -4.71 -12.67
N PHE A 150 -6.95 -5.72 -12.28
CA PHE A 150 -5.50 -5.63 -12.15
C PHE A 150 -4.77 -6.78 -12.85
N ASP A 151 -3.60 -6.45 -13.40
CA ASP A 151 -2.64 -7.44 -13.92
C ASP A 151 -1.62 -7.82 -12.85
N LEU A 152 -1.31 -6.89 -11.93
CA LEU A 152 -0.35 -7.11 -10.86
C LEU A 152 -0.70 -6.27 -9.62
N ILE A 153 -0.79 -6.95 -8.49
CA ILE A 153 -0.84 -6.34 -7.16
C ILE A 153 0.37 -6.92 -6.41
N LEU A 154 1.39 -6.09 -6.21
CA LEU A 154 2.69 -6.51 -5.69
C LEU A 154 2.90 -5.93 -4.30
N TRP A 155 3.26 -6.77 -3.31
CA TRP A 155 3.78 -6.28 -2.04
C TRP A 155 5.29 -6.28 -2.08
N VAL A 156 5.89 -5.14 -1.73
CA VAL A 156 7.36 -4.95 -1.66
C VAL A 156 7.71 -4.75 -0.19
N LEU A 157 8.45 -5.68 0.37
CA LEU A 157 8.59 -5.85 1.81
C LEU A 157 10.07 -5.96 2.20
N ASP A 158 10.40 -5.66 3.47
CA ASP A 158 11.69 -6.07 4.00
C ASP A 158 11.69 -7.59 4.23
N GLU A 159 12.87 -8.17 4.42
CA GLU A 159 12.99 -9.63 4.53
C GLU A 159 12.19 -10.23 5.68
N LYS A 160 12.16 -9.57 6.82
CA LYS A 160 11.46 -10.04 8.02
C LYS A 160 9.94 -10.04 7.79
N THR A 161 9.42 -8.98 7.24
CA THR A 161 7.99 -8.86 6.91
C THR A 161 7.59 -9.81 5.78
N TYR A 162 8.47 -9.98 4.79
CA TYR A 162 8.27 -10.91 3.69
C TYR A 162 8.00 -12.34 4.18
N ILE A 163 8.75 -12.81 5.17
CA ILE A 163 8.57 -14.15 5.73
C ILE A 163 7.14 -14.33 6.27
N VAL A 164 6.63 -13.33 7.00
CA VAL A 164 5.28 -13.36 7.57
C VAL A 164 4.23 -13.36 6.46
N TYR A 165 4.36 -12.48 5.48
CA TYR A 165 3.44 -12.41 4.34
C TYR A 165 3.42 -13.70 3.54
N LYS A 166 4.59 -14.32 3.35
CA LYS A 166 4.72 -15.57 2.59
C LYS A 166 3.90 -16.70 3.21
N GLU A 167 3.91 -16.81 4.54
CA GLU A 167 3.09 -17.80 5.24
C GLU A 167 1.59 -17.57 5.03
N LYS A 168 1.15 -16.32 5.15
CA LYS A 168 -0.25 -15.96 4.90
C LYS A 168 -0.66 -16.18 3.45
N TYR A 169 0.23 -15.84 2.52
CA TYR A 169 0.03 -16.06 1.10
C TYR A 169 -0.23 -17.53 0.78
N LYS A 170 0.59 -18.42 1.35
CA LYS A 170 0.41 -19.86 1.16
C LYS A 170 -0.95 -20.33 1.65
N LYS A 171 -1.39 -19.88 2.82
CA LYS A 171 -2.66 -20.24 3.40
C LYS A 171 -3.85 -19.72 2.60
N LEU A 172 -3.75 -18.54 2.02
CA LEU A 172 -4.86 -17.88 1.34
C LEU A 172 -4.91 -18.14 -0.17
N LEU A 173 -3.78 -18.34 -0.82
CA LEU A 173 -3.67 -18.36 -2.28
C LEU A 173 -3.13 -19.66 -2.87
N GLU A 174 -2.45 -20.49 -2.08
CA GLU A 174 -1.85 -21.73 -2.54
C GLU A 174 -2.59 -23.00 -2.09
N ILE A 175 -3.80 -22.84 -1.60
CA ILE A 175 -4.63 -23.99 -1.19
C ILE A 175 -5.16 -24.74 -2.40
#